data_b7601653cae18154f7a653f45c0220b0
#
_entry.id   b7601653cae18154f7a653f45c0220b0
#
_cell.length_a   1.000
_cell.length_b   1.000
_cell.length_c   1.000
_cell.angle_alpha   90.00
_cell.angle_beta   90.00
_cell.angle_gamma   90.00
#
_symmetry.space_group_name_H-M   'P 1'
#
loop_
_entity.id
_entity.type
_entity.pdbx_description
1 polymer ?
#
loop_
_entity_poly.entity_id
_entity_poly.type
_entity_poly.pdbx_seq_one_letter_code
_entity_poly.pdbx_strand_id
1 'polypeptide(L)'
;MMNLVFTDTLPAEEDLKKIEAEAAHEQTVVGYFRPLFKKMFAKGYGLAVYKNNILLGVLCTVPFGRNWIEPGTFFVLKSYRGCGVGSALIKELIIRFKGNKRIYVATKNSIVFDFCEQNGLKQCENYWNLPLAVKWHLLKKLSMVRVAFILALKRNFHKGIRFYLSPEN
;
A
#
# COMPACT_ATOMS: atom_id res chain seq x y z
N MET A 1 17.99 -1.48 18.59
CA MET A 1 17.43 -1.22 17.25
C MET A 1 17.37 -2.51 16.47
N MET A 2 16.25 -2.83 15.81
CA MET A 2 16.21 -3.99 14.91
C MET A 2 17.07 -3.71 13.68
N ASN A 3 18.03 -4.58 13.39
CA ASN A 3 18.81 -4.48 12.15
C ASN A 3 17.96 -5.03 11.00
N LEU A 4 17.21 -4.14 10.31
CA LEU A 4 16.33 -4.46 9.20
C LEU A 4 17.06 -4.23 7.87
N VAL A 5 16.95 -5.19 6.97
CA VAL A 5 17.47 -5.11 5.60
C VAL A 5 16.31 -4.95 4.63
N PHE A 6 16.33 -3.87 3.86
CA PHE A 6 15.32 -3.58 2.83
C PHE A 6 15.87 -3.90 1.44
N THR A 7 15.06 -4.53 0.61
CA THR A 7 15.42 -4.86 -0.78
C THR A 7 14.23 -4.69 -1.72
N ASP A 8 14.51 -4.37 -2.96
CA ASP A 8 13.56 -4.39 -4.08
C ASP A 8 13.61 -5.72 -4.87
N THR A 9 14.44 -6.64 -4.44
CA THR A 9 14.48 -7.99 -5.00
C THR A 9 13.20 -8.75 -4.63
N LEU A 10 12.62 -9.44 -5.61
CA LEU A 10 11.45 -10.29 -5.39
C LEU A 10 11.78 -11.36 -4.33
N PRO A 11 10.96 -11.53 -3.29
CA PRO A 11 11.14 -12.59 -2.32
C PRO A 11 11.18 -13.98 -2.97
N ALA A 12 11.88 -14.91 -2.33
CA ALA A 12 11.95 -16.30 -2.75
C ALA A 12 10.54 -16.93 -2.82
N GLU A 13 10.40 -17.95 -3.64
CA GLU A 13 9.11 -18.62 -3.87
C GLU A 13 8.48 -19.17 -2.58
N GLU A 14 9.30 -19.67 -1.66
CA GLU A 14 8.86 -20.14 -0.34
C GLU A 14 8.30 -19.01 0.53
N ASP A 15 8.93 -17.83 0.49
CA ASP A 15 8.46 -16.66 1.22
C ASP A 15 7.15 -16.12 0.63
N LEU A 16 7.01 -16.15 -0.69
CA LEU A 16 5.75 -15.79 -1.36
C LEU A 16 4.62 -16.74 -0.96
N LYS A 17 4.88 -18.05 -0.86
CA LYS A 17 3.89 -19.03 -0.39
C LYS A 17 3.45 -18.77 1.05
N LYS A 18 4.38 -18.37 1.94
CA LYS A 18 4.04 -17.99 3.33
C LYS A 18 3.11 -16.77 3.36
N ILE A 19 3.42 -15.74 2.57
CA ILE A 19 2.57 -14.56 2.45
C ILE A 19 1.17 -14.94 1.95
N GLU A 20 1.09 -15.78 0.91
CA GLU A 20 -0.19 -16.24 0.35
C GLU A 20 -1.02 -17.02 1.37
N ALA A 21 -0.39 -17.94 2.09
CA ALA A 21 -1.07 -18.74 3.10
C ALA A 21 -1.65 -17.88 4.23
N GLU A 22 -0.88 -16.91 4.73
CA GLU A 22 -1.38 -16.01 5.77
C GLU A 22 -2.41 -15.01 5.22
N ALA A 23 -2.21 -14.46 4.02
CA ALA A 23 -3.10 -13.49 3.40
C ALA A 23 -4.47 -14.08 3.03
N ALA A 24 -4.52 -15.37 2.66
CA ALA A 24 -5.76 -16.07 2.34
C ALA A 24 -6.76 -16.10 3.51
N HIS A 25 -6.26 -16.04 4.74
CA HIS A 25 -7.08 -16.03 5.95
C HIS A 25 -7.45 -14.61 6.42
N GLU A 26 -7.06 -13.56 5.68
CA GLU A 26 -7.32 -12.18 6.07
C GLU A 26 -8.33 -11.50 5.15
N GLN A 27 -9.47 -11.14 5.74
CA GLN A 27 -10.53 -10.40 5.02
C GLN A 27 -10.13 -8.97 4.61
N THR A 28 -9.05 -8.43 5.18
CA THR A 28 -8.58 -7.06 4.96
C THR A 28 -7.52 -6.94 3.87
N VAL A 29 -6.90 -8.04 3.48
CA VAL A 29 -5.91 -8.05 2.40
C VAL A 29 -6.63 -8.12 1.05
N VAL A 30 -7.14 -6.98 0.63
CA VAL A 30 -7.73 -6.84 -0.71
C VAL A 30 -6.58 -6.70 -1.70
N GLY A 31 -6.39 -7.71 -2.54
CA GLY A 31 -5.60 -7.55 -3.74
C GLY A 31 -4.20 -8.15 -3.76
N TYR A 32 -3.91 -9.19 -2.94
CA TYR A 32 -2.75 -10.00 -3.25
C TYR A 32 -3.00 -10.75 -4.56
N PHE A 33 -2.42 -10.25 -5.62
CA PHE A 33 -2.45 -10.89 -6.93
C PHE A 33 -1.01 -11.13 -7.37
N ARG A 34 -0.55 -12.39 -7.29
CA ARG A 34 0.85 -12.78 -7.54
C ARG A 34 1.45 -12.22 -8.85
N PRO A 35 0.79 -12.24 -10.00
CA PRO A 35 1.32 -11.65 -11.23
C PRO A 35 1.58 -10.14 -11.11
N LEU A 36 0.68 -9.40 -10.46
CA LEU A 36 0.86 -7.97 -10.23
C LEU A 36 2.02 -7.71 -9.28
N PHE A 37 2.15 -8.52 -8.23
CA PHE A 37 3.22 -8.45 -7.25
C PHE A 37 4.58 -8.64 -7.91
N LYS A 38 4.77 -9.74 -8.68
CA LYS A 38 5.99 -10.00 -9.46
C LYS A 38 6.29 -8.85 -10.43
N LYS A 39 5.27 -8.33 -11.12
CA LYS A 39 5.41 -7.18 -12.03
C LYS A 39 5.85 -5.91 -11.30
N MET A 40 5.35 -5.65 -10.11
CA MET A 40 5.74 -4.45 -9.34
C MET A 40 7.18 -4.54 -8.86
N PHE A 41 7.62 -5.69 -8.34
CA PHE A 41 9.02 -5.92 -7.99
C PHE A 41 9.94 -5.77 -9.19
N ALA A 42 9.64 -6.38 -10.32
CA ALA A 42 10.43 -6.28 -11.54
C ALA A 42 10.58 -4.82 -12.06
N LYS A 43 9.68 -3.92 -11.66
CA LYS A 43 9.70 -2.50 -12.03
C LYS A 43 10.30 -1.59 -10.95
N GLY A 44 10.83 -2.14 -9.85
CA GLY A 44 11.37 -1.37 -8.73
C GLY A 44 10.28 -0.71 -7.85
N TYR A 45 9.04 -1.19 -7.93
CA TYR A 45 7.91 -0.73 -7.12
C TYR A 45 7.53 -1.70 -5.99
N GLY A 46 8.35 -2.71 -5.78
CA GLY A 46 8.27 -3.63 -4.65
C GLY A 46 9.31 -3.32 -3.59
N LEU A 47 9.00 -3.66 -2.35
CA LEU A 47 9.89 -3.54 -1.20
C LEU A 47 9.67 -4.73 -0.27
N ALA A 48 10.72 -5.44 0.06
CA ALA A 48 10.70 -6.51 1.05
C ALA A 48 11.61 -6.15 2.22
N VAL A 49 11.26 -6.56 3.41
CA VAL A 49 12.06 -6.35 4.62
C VAL A 49 12.41 -7.67 5.26
N TYR A 50 13.69 -7.81 5.56
CA TYR A 50 14.29 -9.00 6.17
C TYR A 50 14.99 -8.67 7.49
N LYS A 51 15.09 -9.68 8.35
CA LYS A 51 15.98 -9.72 9.51
C LYS A 51 16.61 -11.10 9.58
N ASN A 52 17.94 -11.17 9.61
CA ASN A 52 18.69 -12.44 9.62
C ASN A 52 18.24 -13.41 8.51
N ASN A 53 18.07 -12.92 7.30
CA ASN A 53 17.55 -13.63 6.12
C ASN A 53 16.11 -14.17 6.24
N ILE A 54 15.38 -13.78 7.26
CA ILE A 54 13.96 -14.14 7.43
C ILE A 54 13.11 -12.98 6.90
N LEU A 55 12.19 -13.26 5.98
CA LEU A 55 11.22 -12.28 5.51
C LEU A 55 10.29 -11.90 6.65
N LEU A 56 10.11 -10.60 6.86
CA LEU A 56 9.18 -10.06 7.86
C LEU A 56 7.93 -9.45 7.23
N GLY A 57 8.07 -8.89 6.06
CA GLY A 57 6.95 -8.24 5.36
C GLY A 57 7.33 -7.71 3.99
N VAL A 58 6.31 -7.29 3.28
CA VAL A 58 6.41 -6.76 1.91
C VAL A 58 5.46 -5.59 1.69
N LEU A 59 5.83 -4.73 0.76
CA LEU A 59 4.99 -3.63 0.29
C LEU A 59 5.17 -3.48 -1.21
N CYS A 60 4.07 -3.38 -1.95
CA CYS A 60 4.09 -3.02 -3.35
C CYS A 60 3.38 -1.69 -3.56
N THR A 61 3.89 -0.88 -4.46
CA THR A 61 3.26 0.35 -4.89
C THR A 61 2.80 0.25 -6.33
N VAL A 62 1.72 0.92 -6.64
CA VAL A 62 1.17 1.01 -7.99
C VAL A 62 1.41 2.42 -8.51
N PRO A 63 2.27 2.59 -9.54
CA PRO A 63 2.44 3.88 -10.16
C PRO A 63 1.21 4.23 -11.02
N PHE A 64 0.82 5.51 -10.99
CA PHE A 64 -0.26 6.01 -11.83
C PHE A 64 -0.03 7.47 -12.21
N GLY A 65 -0.66 7.90 -13.31
CA GLY A 65 -0.39 9.22 -13.86
C GLY A 65 1.11 9.41 -14.13
N ARG A 66 1.57 10.65 -14.04
CA ARG A 66 2.97 11.00 -14.35
C ARG A 66 3.88 10.80 -13.13
N ASN A 67 3.45 11.25 -11.96
CA ASN A 67 4.30 11.39 -10.77
C ASN A 67 3.69 10.80 -9.50
N TRP A 68 2.69 9.92 -9.58
CA TRP A 68 1.99 9.40 -8.43
C TRP A 68 2.26 7.92 -8.21
N ILE A 69 2.30 7.53 -6.95
CA ILE A 69 2.29 6.13 -6.51
C ILE A 69 1.23 5.94 -5.43
N GLU A 70 0.65 4.76 -5.40
CA GLU A 70 -0.25 4.31 -4.35
C GLU A 70 0.33 3.06 -3.70
N PRO A 71 0.56 3.04 -2.37
CA PRO A 71 0.79 1.81 -1.64
C PRO A 71 -0.40 0.86 -1.85
N GLY A 72 -0.14 -0.26 -2.48
CA GLY A 72 -1.13 -1.28 -2.79
C GLY A 72 -1.08 -2.43 -1.80
N THR A 73 -0.47 -3.54 -2.18
CA THR A 73 -0.29 -4.66 -1.27
C THR A 73 0.72 -4.31 -0.18
N PHE A 74 0.26 -4.35 1.06
CA PHE A 74 1.06 -4.14 2.25
C PHE A 74 0.79 -5.27 3.23
N PHE A 75 1.81 -6.06 3.52
CA PHE A 75 1.67 -7.24 4.35
C PHE A 75 2.86 -7.42 5.28
N VAL A 76 2.58 -7.65 6.55
CA VAL A 76 3.56 -8.06 7.57
C VAL A 76 3.13 -9.43 8.08
N LEU A 77 4.04 -10.40 8.08
CA LEU A 77 3.79 -11.73 8.59
C LEU A 77 3.35 -11.66 10.07
N LYS A 78 2.38 -12.47 10.45
CA LYS A 78 1.69 -12.40 11.76
C LYS A 78 2.66 -12.35 12.93
N SER A 79 3.69 -13.20 12.89
CA SER A 79 4.70 -13.30 13.95
C SER A 79 5.51 -12.01 14.18
N TYR A 80 5.45 -11.04 13.25
CA TYR A 80 6.25 -9.81 13.30
C TYR A 80 5.39 -8.54 13.36
N ARG A 81 4.07 -8.69 13.56
CA ARG A 81 3.16 -7.56 13.76
C ARG A 81 3.35 -6.95 15.15
N GLY A 82 3.05 -5.68 15.28
CA GLY A 82 3.26 -4.95 16.53
C GLY A 82 4.74 -4.61 16.83
N CYS A 83 5.69 -5.14 16.05
CA CYS A 83 7.13 -4.90 16.26
C CYS A 83 7.69 -3.72 15.44
N GLY A 84 6.84 -2.87 14.86
CA GLY A 84 7.28 -1.70 14.09
C GLY A 84 7.69 -2.00 12.64
N VAL A 85 7.61 -3.25 12.17
CA VAL A 85 8.00 -3.65 10.80
C VAL A 85 7.18 -2.91 9.74
N GLY A 86 5.88 -2.77 9.96
CA GLY A 86 5.00 -2.04 9.05
C GLY A 86 5.38 -0.57 8.92
N SER A 87 5.61 0.09 10.03
CA SER A 87 6.05 1.49 10.06
C SER A 87 7.39 1.67 9.36
N ALA A 88 8.33 0.73 9.55
CA ALA A 88 9.63 0.75 8.90
C ALA A 88 9.50 0.61 7.37
N LEU A 89 8.64 -0.30 6.87
CA LEU A 89 8.37 -0.46 5.44
C LEU A 89 7.81 0.81 4.79
N ILE A 90 6.85 1.46 5.44
CA ILE A 90 6.26 2.67 4.88
C ILE A 90 7.24 3.85 4.97
N LYS A 91 8.04 3.96 6.05
CA LYS A 91 9.09 4.97 6.15
C LYS A 91 10.11 4.82 5.03
N GLU A 92 10.57 3.60 4.77
CA GLU A 92 11.50 3.30 3.67
C GLU A 92 10.88 3.64 2.30
N LEU A 93 9.59 3.34 2.09
CA LEU A 93 8.86 3.74 0.89
C LEU A 93 8.92 5.26 0.68
N ILE A 94 8.62 6.04 1.73
CA ILE A 94 8.62 7.50 1.64
C ILE A 94 10.03 8.00 1.28
N ILE A 95 11.07 7.49 1.94
CA ILE A 95 12.47 7.86 1.66
C ILE A 95 12.82 7.56 0.20
N ARG A 96 12.49 6.36 -0.29
CA ARG A 96 12.81 5.90 -1.64
C ARG A 96 12.19 6.77 -2.74
N PHE A 97 10.98 7.24 -2.53
CA PHE A 97 10.25 8.02 -3.53
C PHE A 97 10.23 9.52 -3.28
N LYS A 98 10.86 9.98 -2.19
CA LYS A 98 10.97 11.42 -1.87
C LYS A 98 11.61 12.19 -3.04
N GLY A 99 10.97 13.28 -3.46
CA GLY A 99 11.45 14.11 -4.57
C GLY A 99 11.13 13.59 -5.97
N ASN A 100 10.85 12.29 -6.14
CA ASN A 100 10.59 11.68 -7.45
C ASN A 100 9.12 11.38 -7.71
N LYS A 101 8.36 11.05 -6.67
CA LYS A 101 6.96 10.65 -6.77
C LYS A 101 6.15 11.27 -5.62
N ARG A 102 4.90 11.56 -5.92
CA ARG A 102 3.89 11.94 -4.93
C ARG A 102 3.18 10.69 -4.44
N ILE A 103 2.92 10.61 -3.15
CA ILE A 103 2.28 9.45 -2.53
C ILE A 103 0.80 9.78 -2.31
N TYR A 104 -0.05 8.87 -2.72
CA TYR A 104 -1.48 8.86 -2.44
C TYR A 104 -1.82 7.61 -1.65
N VAL A 105 -2.54 7.75 -0.55
CA VAL A 105 -3.00 6.64 0.29
C VAL A 105 -4.51 6.73 0.47
N ALA A 106 -5.22 5.64 0.22
CA ALA A 106 -6.62 5.47 0.58
C ALA A 106 -6.75 4.27 1.51
N THR A 107 -7.20 4.51 2.75
CA THR A 107 -7.24 3.46 3.76
C THR A 107 -8.41 3.63 4.73
N LYS A 108 -8.83 2.52 5.35
CA LYS A 108 -9.76 2.48 6.49
C LYS A 108 -9.06 2.10 7.79
N ASN A 109 -7.79 1.75 7.73
CA ASN A 109 -7.03 1.27 8.87
C ASN A 109 -6.52 2.46 9.69
N SER A 110 -6.95 2.56 10.94
CA SER A 110 -6.55 3.64 11.86
C SER A 110 -5.05 3.69 12.11
N ILE A 111 -4.37 2.55 12.15
CA ILE A 111 -2.91 2.48 12.30
C ILE A 111 -2.22 3.19 11.12
N VAL A 112 -2.79 3.06 9.92
CA VAL A 112 -2.26 3.74 8.73
C VAL A 112 -2.57 5.24 8.76
N PHE A 113 -3.66 5.67 9.41
CA PHE A 113 -3.97 7.10 9.60
C PHE A 113 -2.86 7.79 10.39
N ASP A 114 -2.60 7.28 11.60
CA ASP A 114 -1.58 7.84 12.50
C ASP A 114 -0.20 7.86 11.82
N PHE A 115 0.10 6.79 11.09
CA PHE A 115 1.34 6.71 10.34
C PHE A 115 1.44 7.77 9.23
N CYS A 116 0.39 7.98 8.44
CA CYS A 116 0.37 9.00 7.39
C CYS A 116 0.62 10.40 7.98
N GLU A 117 -0.07 10.73 9.08
CA GLU A 117 0.05 12.01 9.77
C GLU A 117 1.46 12.23 10.35
N GLN A 118 2.01 11.22 11.03
CA GLN A 118 3.37 11.26 11.59
C GLN A 118 4.47 11.44 10.53
N ASN A 119 4.22 11.03 9.30
CA ASN A 119 5.17 11.17 8.19
C ASN A 119 4.84 12.33 7.24
N GLY A 120 4.00 13.26 7.68
CA GLY A 120 3.73 14.51 6.97
C GLY A 120 2.81 14.39 5.75
N LEU A 121 2.12 13.25 5.59
CA LEU A 121 1.05 13.16 4.60
C LEU A 121 -0.17 13.92 5.12
N LYS A 122 -0.76 14.75 4.26
CA LYS A 122 -1.93 15.55 4.63
C LYS A 122 -3.21 14.82 4.29
N GLN A 123 -4.12 14.75 5.24
CA GLN A 123 -5.46 14.23 5.00
C GLN A 123 -6.21 15.16 4.01
N CYS A 124 -6.83 14.57 3.01
CA CYS A 124 -7.74 15.25 2.12
C CYS A 124 -9.18 14.98 2.60
N GLU A 125 -9.81 15.98 3.16
CA GLU A 125 -11.15 15.85 3.76
C GLU A 125 -12.26 15.65 2.74
N ASN A 126 -12.05 16.15 1.51
CA ASN A 126 -13.07 16.12 0.50
C ASN A 126 -12.55 15.49 -0.81
N TYR A 127 -13.29 14.53 -1.35
CA TYR A 127 -13.00 13.90 -2.64
C TYR A 127 -12.79 14.95 -3.76
N TRP A 128 -13.52 16.04 -3.73
CA TRP A 128 -13.42 17.08 -4.74
C TRP A 128 -12.09 17.82 -4.74
N ASN A 129 -11.40 17.84 -3.62
CA ASN A 129 -10.06 18.44 -3.47
C ASN A 129 -8.92 17.52 -3.91
N LEU A 130 -9.22 16.25 -4.26
CA LEU A 130 -8.22 15.34 -4.78
C LEU A 130 -7.70 15.81 -6.14
N PRO A 131 -6.39 15.68 -6.41
CA PRO A 131 -5.81 15.96 -7.72
C PRO A 131 -6.49 15.15 -8.84
N LEU A 132 -6.56 15.71 -10.03
CA LEU A 132 -7.23 15.08 -11.18
C LEU A 132 -6.65 13.68 -11.49
N ALA A 133 -5.33 13.52 -11.39
CA ALA A 133 -4.68 12.23 -11.59
C ALA A 133 -5.18 11.17 -10.60
N VAL A 134 -5.41 11.55 -9.33
CA VAL A 134 -5.93 10.66 -8.29
C VAL A 134 -7.39 10.31 -8.58
N LYS A 135 -8.22 11.29 -8.97
CA LYS A 135 -9.61 11.05 -9.37
C LYS A 135 -9.71 10.06 -10.53
N TRP A 136 -8.90 10.23 -11.57
CA TRP A 136 -8.83 9.32 -12.71
C TRP A 136 -8.36 7.91 -12.30
N HIS A 137 -7.39 7.83 -11.40
CA HIS A 137 -6.93 6.54 -10.87
C HIS A 137 -8.03 5.81 -10.11
N LEU A 138 -8.76 6.52 -9.26
CA LEU A 138 -9.93 5.98 -8.55
C LEU A 138 -11.01 5.51 -9.52
N LEU A 139 -11.35 6.29 -10.52
CA LEU A 139 -12.34 5.93 -11.53
C LEU A 139 -11.94 4.66 -12.31
N LYS A 140 -10.66 4.51 -12.67
CA LYS A 140 -10.16 3.29 -13.31
C LYS A 140 -10.23 2.06 -12.41
N LYS A 141 -10.03 2.22 -11.11
CA LYS A 141 -10.20 1.13 -10.13
C LYS A 141 -11.67 0.72 -9.97
N LEU A 142 -12.57 1.67 -10.09
CA LEU A 142 -14.00 1.46 -10.10
C LEU A 142 -14.41 1.06 -11.53
N SER A 143 -14.06 -0.16 -12.00
CA SER A 143 -14.64 -0.65 -13.25
C SER A 143 -16.16 -0.60 -13.15
N MET A 144 -16.86 -0.29 -14.25
CA MET A 144 -18.32 -0.11 -14.30
C MET A 144 -19.09 -1.25 -13.59
N VAL A 145 -18.59 -2.49 -13.72
CA VAL A 145 -19.17 -3.66 -13.05
C VAL A 145 -18.98 -3.60 -11.53
N ARG A 146 -17.83 -3.15 -11.04
CA ARG A 146 -17.60 -2.97 -9.60
C ARG A 146 -18.39 -1.79 -9.03
N VAL A 147 -18.58 -0.72 -9.80
CA VAL A 147 -19.42 0.41 -9.38
C VAL A 147 -20.87 -0.03 -9.22
N ALA A 148 -21.45 -0.74 -10.19
CA ALA A 148 -22.79 -1.27 -10.09
C ALA A 148 -22.96 -2.22 -8.90
N PHE A 149 -21.97 -3.10 -8.67
CA PHE A 149 -21.94 -4.04 -7.53
C PHE A 149 -21.80 -3.31 -6.18
N ILE A 150 -20.95 -2.28 -6.09
CA ILE A 150 -20.77 -1.47 -4.88
C ILE A 150 -22.00 -0.62 -4.59
N LEU A 151 -22.62 -0.03 -5.60
CA LEU A 151 -23.85 0.75 -5.47
C LEU A 151 -25.04 -0.13 -5.09
N ALA A 152 -25.12 -1.34 -5.62
CA ALA A 152 -26.20 -2.30 -5.31
C ALA A 152 -26.04 -2.94 -3.92
N LEU A 153 -24.81 -3.23 -3.47
CA LEU A 153 -24.58 -3.98 -2.25
C LEU A 153 -24.22 -3.15 -1.02
N LYS A 154 -23.72 -1.92 -1.15
CA LYS A 154 -23.26 -1.16 0.04
C LYS A 154 -23.38 0.36 -0.12
N ARG A 155 -24.49 0.92 0.32
CA ARG A 155 -24.64 2.34 0.68
C ARG A 155 -23.55 2.88 1.65
N ASN A 156 -22.74 2.01 2.29
CA ASN A 156 -21.78 2.33 3.35
C ASN A 156 -20.31 2.12 2.96
N PHE A 157 -19.99 1.80 1.70
CA PHE A 157 -18.60 1.48 1.33
C PHE A 157 -17.62 2.65 1.55
N HIS A 158 -18.10 3.89 1.40
CA HIS A 158 -17.27 5.10 1.58
C HIS A 158 -17.12 5.55 3.04
N LYS A 159 -17.93 5.02 3.96
CA LYS A 159 -17.80 5.39 5.38
C LYS A 159 -16.48 4.88 5.94
N GLY A 160 -15.67 5.80 6.48
CA GLY A 160 -14.40 5.51 7.14
C GLY A 160 -13.17 5.43 6.24
N ILE A 161 -13.28 5.60 4.91
CA ILE A 161 -12.09 5.74 4.07
C ILE A 161 -11.54 7.16 4.24
N ARG A 162 -10.25 7.26 4.59
CA ARG A 162 -9.52 8.53 4.57
C ARG A 162 -8.52 8.52 3.41
N PHE A 163 -8.31 9.71 2.86
CA PHE A 163 -7.39 9.96 1.76
C PHE A 163 -6.23 10.80 2.26
N TYR A 164 -5.02 10.39 1.97
CA TYR A 164 -3.81 11.11 2.34
C TYR A 164 -2.96 11.38 1.11
N LEU A 165 -2.35 12.55 1.09
CA LEU A 165 -1.49 13.02 0.01
C LEU A 165 -0.15 13.49 0.58
N SER A 166 0.96 13.15 -0.10
CA SER A 166 2.22 13.82 0.18
C SER A 166 2.11 15.30 -0.15
N PRO A 167 2.80 16.19 0.60
CA PRO A 167 2.86 17.60 0.26
C PRO A 167 3.35 17.81 -1.17
N GLU A 168 3.01 18.94 -1.76
CA GLU A 168 3.60 19.38 -3.02
C GLU A 168 5.06 19.77 -2.74
N ASN A 169 5.97 19.26 -3.58
CA ASN A 169 7.36 19.69 -3.56
C ASN A 169 7.50 21.03 -4.24
#